data_1b5c501405b7796e7eaa5ddab6a277a8
#
_entry.id   1b5c501405b7796e7eaa5ddab6a277a8
#
_cell.length_a   1.000
_cell.length_b   1.000
_cell.length_c   1.000
_cell.angle_alpha   90.00
_cell.angle_beta   90.00
_cell.angle_gamma   90.00
#
_symmetry.space_group_name_H-M   'P 1'
#
loop_
_entity.id
_entity.type
_entity.pdbx_description
1 polymer ?
#
loop_
_entity_poly.entity_id
_entity_poly.type
_entity_poly.pdbx_seq_one_letter_code
_entity_poly.pdbx_strand_id
1 'polypeptide(L)'
;MTHCIQRLVLKSLLLGLMTGSALAGAAENDADTLAMQRDRDREALERQATLNPVAITVYKRNYLMPYTYNARPNADAFREISEDSDIDRGEVKFQFSVKVGLFDDVFGDNGDLYFAYTQRSWWQAFNSDASSPFRETNYEPELFMSFDNSAMLSGWTNTANRVGLVHQSNGRSDPLSRSWNRIYVDSIWQKGNWSLSVAPFWRVPESENNDDNPDIENYVGYADITTSYLFSNQHEITWLARGNPGKGNFGNQIDYSFPLHGKIRGFLQYYEGYGESLIDYDHYNRRIGLGFSLNTSFLGIPDTI
;
A
#
# COMPACT_ATOMS: atom_id res chain seq x y z
N MET A 1 21.18 -25.22 3.11
CA MET A 1 20.68 -25.13 1.72
C MET A 1 19.73 -23.97 1.47
N THR A 2 19.00 -23.48 2.46
CA THR A 2 17.98 -22.39 2.35
C THR A 2 18.56 -20.99 2.08
N HIS A 3 19.75 -20.68 2.59
CA HIS A 3 20.38 -19.36 2.37
C HIS A 3 20.96 -19.11 0.97
N CYS A 4 21.19 -20.18 0.20
CA CYS A 4 21.76 -20.05 -1.15
C CYS A 4 20.70 -19.67 -2.19
N ILE A 5 19.46 -20.10 -2.01
CA ILE A 5 18.34 -19.84 -2.92
C ILE A 5 17.86 -18.38 -2.80
N GLN A 6 17.84 -17.81 -1.59
CA GLN A 6 17.47 -16.41 -1.37
C GLN A 6 18.45 -15.42 -2.02
N ARG A 7 19.75 -15.75 -2.02
CA ARG A 7 20.75 -14.91 -2.71
C ARG A 7 20.69 -15.02 -4.24
N LEU A 8 20.17 -16.13 -4.77
CA LEU A 8 20.04 -16.33 -6.22
C LEU A 8 18.85 -15.57 -6.79
N VAL A 9 17.72 -15.55 -6.09
CA VAL A 9 16.51 -14.85 -6.53
C VAL A 9 16.72 -13.32 -6.51
N LEU A 10 17.39 -12.79 -5.49
CA LEU A 10 17.70 -11.35 -5.42
C LEU A 10 18.70 -10.92 -6.51
N LYS A 11 19.70 -11.75 -6.83
CA LYS A 11 20.65 -11.46 -7.92
C LYS A 11 20.02 -11.57 -9.31
N SER A 12 19.06 -12.46 -9.52
CA SER A 12 18.36 -12.61 -10.81
C SER A 12 17.39 -11.45 -11.06
N LEU A 13 16.75 -10.88 -10.02
CA LEU A 13 15.89 -9.71 -10.16
C LEU A 13 16.69 -8.42 -10.46
N LEU A 14 17.89 -8.26 -9.87
CA LEU A 14 18.76 -7.12 -10.12
C LEU A 14 19.45 -7.16 -11.50
N LEU A 15 19.71 -8.35 -12.05
CA LEU A 15 20.36 -8.48 -13.36
C LEU A 15 19.40 -8.31 -14.55
N GLY A 16 18.09 -8.52 -14.35
CA GLY A 16 17.04 -8.28 -15.34
C GLY A 16 16.72 -6.80 -15.59
N LEU A 17 17.15 -5.91 -14.72
CA LEU A 17 16.91 -4.46 -14.81
C LEU A 17 17.92 -3.69 -15.66
N MET A 18 19.01 -4.35 -16.13
CA MET A 18 20.12 -3.65 -16.82
C MET A 18 20.28 -3.95 -18.32
N THR A 19 19.43 -4.73 -18.96
CA THR A 19 19.62 -5.08 -20.38
C THR A 19 18.45 -4.72 -21.29
N GLY A 20 17.98 -3.46 -21.24
CA GLY A 20 16.87 -2.99 -22.10
C GLY A 20 17.11 -1.65 -22.80
N SER A 21 18.33 -1.33 -23.25
CA SER A 21 18.67 0.04 -23.69
C SER A 21 18.72 0.28 -25.22
N ALA A 22 17.99 -0.40 -26.07
CA ALA A 22 18.14 -0.20 -27.50
C ALA A 22 16.86 -0.07 -28.37
N LEU A 23 15.65 0.05 -27.80
CA LEU A 23 14.42 0.26 -28.57
C LEU A 23 13.55 1.44 -28.09
N ALA A 24 14.15 2.43 -27.41
CA ALA A 24 13.45 3.38 -26.55
C ALA A 24 13.01 4.70 -27.19
N GLY A 25 13.49 5.11 -28.33
CA GLY A 25 13.37 6.52 -28.78
C GLY A 25 11.98 6.98 -29.25
N ALA A 26 11.12 6.10 -29.74
CA ALA A 26 9.76 6.47 -30.19
C ALA A 26 8.70 6.17 -29.11
N ALA A 27 8.92 5.13 -28.31
CA ALA A 27 8.04 4.78 -27.20
C ALA A 27 8.20 5.73 -25.97
N GLU A 28 9.34 6.40 -25.84
CA GLU A 28 9.65 7.32 -24.74
C GLU A 28 8.82 8.61 -24.84
N ASN A 29 8.62 9.16 -26.05
CA ASN A 29 7.78 10.34 -26.25
C ASN A 29 6.29 10.08 -26.01
N ASP A 30 5.79 8.89 -26.37
CA ASP A 30 4.39 8.52 -26.14
C ASP A 30 4.13 8.21 -24.64
N ALA A 31 5.10 7.63 -23.95
CA ALA A 31 5.01 7.32 -22.53
C ALA A 31 5.04 8.58 -21.64
N ASP A 32 5.91 9.55 -21.96
CA ASP A 32 5.98 10.83 -21.27
C ASP A 32 4.70 11.65 -21.50
N THR A 33 4.13 11.58 -22.70
CA THR A 33 2.84 12.23 -23.05
C THR A 33 1.70 11.60 -22.25
N LEU A 34 1.67 10.28 -22.10
CA LEU A 34 0.67 9.56 -21.29
C LEU A 34 0.81 9.86 -19.79
N ALA A 35 2.03 9.99 -19.27
CA ALA A 35 2.26 10.35 -17.87
C ALA A 35 1.77 11.77 -17.58
N MET A 36 2.10 12.73 -18.43
CA MET A 36 1.61 14.12 -18.31
C MET A 36 0.08 14.23 -18.49
N GLN A 37 -0.52 13.37 -19.29
CA GLN A 37 -1.97 13.35 -19.46
C GLN A 37 -2.67 12.79 -18.22
N ARG A 38 -2.12 11.76 -17.60
CA ARG A 38 -2.62 11.22 -16.32
C ARG A 38 -2.57 12.24 -15.19
N ASP A 39 -1.47 13.00 -15.09
CA ASP A 39 -1.36 14.07 -14.08
C ASP A 39 -2.42 15.15 -14.31
N ARG A 40 -2.64 15.58 -15.53
CA ARG A 40 -3.70 16.55 -15.88
C ARG A 40 -5.10 16.01 -15.61
N ASP A 41 -5.34 14.73 -15.87
CA ASP A 41 -6.65 14.11 -15.62
C ASP A 41 -6.89 13.92 -14.11
N ARG A 42 -5.85 13.60 -13.35
CA ARG A 42 -5.90 13.60 -11.88
C ARG A 42 -6.27 14.98 -11.35
N GLU A 43 -5.53 16.02 -11.75
CA GLU A 43 -5.81 17.40 -11.37
C GLU A 43 -7.23 17.83 -11.76
N ALA A 44 -7.71 17.45 -12.95
CA ALA A 44 -9.05 17.79 -13.40
C ALA A 44 -10.13 17.11 -12.54
N LEU A 45 -9.92 15.84 -12.15
CA LEU A 45 -10.85 15.12 -11.29
C LEU A 45 -10.79 15.60 -9.83
N GLU A 46 -9.61 15.94 -9.34
CA GLU A 46 -9.43 16.55 -8.03
C GLU A 46 -10.08 17.94 -8.00
N ARG A 47 -9.91 18.78 -9.04
CA ARG A 47 -10.62 20.07 -9.18
C ARG A 47 -12.13 19.92 -9.30
N GLN A 48 -12.63 18.90 -10.02
CA GLN A 48 -14.08 18.62 -10.04
C GLN A 48 -14.60 18.17 -8.66
N ALA A 49 -13.80 17.43 -7.92
CA ALA A 49 -14.11 17.06 -6.55
C ALA A 49 -14.12 18.28 -5.62
N THR A 50 -13.21 19.24 -5.83
CA THR A 50 -13.11 20.52 -5.07
C THR A 50 -14.34 21.41 -5.28
N LEU A 51 -14.96 21.36 -6.47
CA LEU A 51 -16.23 22.07 -6.73
C LEU A 51 -17.41 21.50 -5.90
N ASN A 52 -17.24 20.34 -5.31
CA ASN A 52 -18.18 19.74 -4.38
C ASN A 52 -17.50 19.58 -2.99
N PRO A 53 -17.74 20.46 -2.04
CA PRO A 53 -17.06 20.48 -0.73
C PRO A 53 -17.27 19.20 0.11
N VAL A 54 -17.99 18.21 -0.41
CA VAL A 54 -18.25 16.91 0.22
C VAL A 54 -17.77 15.74 -0.66
N ALA A 55 -16.99 16.00 -1.72
CA ALA A 55 -16.53 14.94 -2.59
C ALA A 55 -15.51 14.04 -1.90
N ILE A 56 -15.93 12.83 -1.61
CA ILE A 56 -15.05 11.76 -1.14
C ILE A 56 -14.43 11.10 -2.36
N THR A 57 -13.11 11.10 -2.46
CA THR A 57 -12.37 10.50 -3.56
C THR A 57 -11.62 9.25 -3.12
N VAL A 58 -11.31 8.37 -4.07
CA VAL A 58 -10.47 7.20 -3.81
C VAL A 58 -9.05 7.66 -3.44
N TYR A 59 -8.43 7.02 -2.44
CA TYR A 59 -7.08 7.36 -2.00
C TYR A 59 -6.07 6.25 -2.34
N LYS A 60 -6.02 5.19 -1.57
CA LYS A 60 -5.21 3.99 -1.86
C LYS A 60 -6.06 2.98 -2.64
N ARG A 61 -5.49 1.86 -3.04
CA ARG A 61 -6.22 0.81 -3.77
C ARG A 61 -7.41 0.28 -2.94
N ASN A 62 -8.60 0.28 -3.54
CA ASN A 62 -9.78 -0.37 -2.97
C ASN A 62 -9.93 -1.74 -3.60
N TYR A 63 -9.94 -2.79 -2.78
CA TYR A 63 -10.05 -4.16 -3.24
C TYR A 63 -10.88 -5.04 -2.30
N LEU A 64 -11.45 -6.08 -2.87
CA LEU A 64 -12.05 -7.21 -2.17
C LEU A 64 -11.47 -8.50 -2.73
N MET A 65 -10.85 -9.30 -1.89
CA MET A 65 -10.43 -10.65 -2.19
C MET A 65 -11.35 -11.64 -1.44
N PRO A 66 -12.34 -12.23 -2.12
CA PRO A 66 -13.26 -13.18 -1.52
C PRO A 66 -12.57 -14.41 -0.95
N TYR A 67 -11.37 -14.70 -1.42
CA TYR A 67 -10.55 -15.77 -0.91
C TYR A 67 -9.07 -15.42 -0.94
N THR A 68 -8.42 -15.58 0.21
CA THR A 68 -6.97 -15.56 0.36
C THR A 68 -6.52 -16.81 1.11
N TYR A 69 -5.36 -17.32 0.80
CA TYR A 69 -4.74 -18.46 1.48
C TYR A 69 -3.46 -18.01 2.17
N ASN A 70 -3.40 -18.16 3.50
CA ASN A 70 -2.20 -17.93 4.29
C ASN A 70 -1.50 -19.27 4.60
N ALA A 71 -0.31 -19.46 4.07
CA ALA A 71 0.47 -20.67 4.33
C ALA A 71 1.07 -20.71 5.75
N ARG A 72 1.13 -19.56 6.44
CA ARG A 72 1.70 -19.38 7.78
C ARG A 72 0.80 -18.48 8.65
N PRO A 73 -0.41 -18.93 9.00
CA PRO A 73 -1.29 -18.15 9.86
C PRO A 73 -0.73 -18.06 11.28
N ASN A 74 -0.98 -16.92 11.94
CA ASN A 74 -0.61 -16.69 13.34
C ASN A 74 -1.62 -17.35 14.29
N ALA A 75 -1.40 -18.62 14.58
CA ALA A 75 -2.30 -19.39 15.44
C ALA A 75 -2.27 -18.93 16.90
N ASP A 76 -1.13 -18.40 17.38
CA ASP A 76 -1.00 -17.95 18.76
C ASP A 76 -1.86 -16.71 19.01
N ALA A 77 -1.77 -15.70 18.14
CA ALA A 77 -2.63 -14.53 18.23
C ALA A 77 -4.12 -14.86 18.01
N PHE A 78 -4.43 -15.89 17.22
CA PHE A 78 -5.83 -16.28 16.99
C PHE A 78 -6.45 -16.97 18.20
N ARG A 79 -5.69 -17.73 18.99
CA ARG A 79 -6.20 -18.34 20.23
C ARG A 79 -6.65 -17.31 21.26
N GLU A 80 -6.06 -16.11 21.25
CA GLU A 80 -6.54 -14.99 22.08
C GLU A 80 -7.86 -14.38 21.57
N ILE A 81 -8.20 -14.62 20.30
CA ILE A 81 -9.48 -14.19 19.71
C ILE A 81 -10.56 -15.23 19.94
N SER A 82 -10.22 -16.52 19.85
CA SER A 82 -11.13 -17.65 19.94
C SER A 82 -10.41 -18.84 20.58
N GLU A 83 -10.55 -18.99 21.89
CA GLU A 83 -9.82 -19.98 22.71
C GLU A 83 -10.05 -21.44 22.28
N ASP A 84 -11.24 -21.76 21.80
CA ASP A 84 -11.66 -23.13 21.48
C ASP A 84 -11.56 -23.49 19.99
N SER A 85 -11.01 -22.61 19.14
CA SER A 85 -11.01 -22.81 17.70
C SER A 85 -9.65 -22.57 17.08
N ASP A 86 -9.31 -23.40 16.08
CA ASP A 86 -8.11 -23.21 15.26
C ASP A 86 -8.35 -22.13 14.18
N ILE A 87 -7.27 -21.45 13.80
CA ILE A 87 -7.31 -20.49 12.70
C ILE A 87 -7.38 -21.20 11.35
N ASP A 88 -8.31 -20.77 10.49
CA ASP A 88 -8.33 -21.21 9.11
C ASP A 88 -7.25 -20.50 8.29
N ARG A 89 -6.70 -21.23 7.32
CA ARG A 89 -5.77 -20.67 6.34
C ARG A 89 -6.47 -19.82 5.27
N GLY A 90 -7.77 -20.04 5.07
CA GLY A 90 -8.63 -19.31 4.16
C GLY A 90 -9.27 -18.11 4.83
N GLU A 91 -9.11 -16.91 4.25
CA GLU A 91 -9.72 -15.67 4.75
C GLU A 91 -10.26 -14.84 3.60
N VAL A 92 -11.26 -14.02 3.87
CA VAL A 92 -11.59 -12.87 3.05
C VAL A 92 -10.68 -11.72 3.47
N LYS A 93 -10.09 -11.00 2.50
CA LYS A 93 -9.30 -9.79 2.76
C LYS A 93 -9.83 -8.64 1.92
N PHE A 94 -10.01 -7.47 2.53
CA PHE A 94 -10.41 -6.28 1.76
C PHE A 94 -9.76 -5.02 2.30
N GLN A 95 -9.67 -4.03 1.44
CA GLN A 95 -9.24 -2.67 1.77
C GLN A 95 -10.22 -1.66 1.21
N PHE A 96 -10.59 -0.72 2.05
CA PHE A 96 -11.32 0.48 1.71
C PHE A 96 -10.46 1.69 2.02
N SER A 97 -10.33 2.62 1.07
CA SER A 97 -9.48 3.80 1.24
C SER A 97 -10.04 4.99 0.48
N VAL A 98 -10.26 6.08 1.21
CA VAL A 98 -10.81 7.33 0.67
C VAL A 98 -10.08 8.53 1.24
N LYS A 99 -10.17 9.66 0.56
CA LYS A 99 -9.72 10.96 1.03
C LYS A 99 -10.75 12.04 0.74
N VAL A 100 -10.70 13.13 1.49
CA VAL A 100 -11.46 14.35 1.28
C VAL A 100 -10.51 15.55 1.35
N GLY A 101 -10.60 16.48 0.40
CA GLY A 101 -9.90 17.76 0.45
C GLY A 101 -10.49 18.64 1.55
N LEU A 102 -9.64 19.19 2.38
CA LEU A 102 -10.04 20.14 3.43
C LEU A 102 -9.76 21.57 3.03
N PHE A 103 -8.59 21.83 2.46
CA PHE A 103 -8.14 23.13 1.98
C PHE A 103 -7.26 22.95 0.75
N ASP A 104 -7.45 23.80 -0.24
CA ASP A 104 -6.63 23.84 -1.44
C ASP A 104 -5.70 25.06 -1.38
N ASP A 105 -4.56 24.98 -2.05
CA ASP A 105 -3.64 26.10 -2.29
C ASP A 105 -3.21 26.84 -1.00
N VAL A 106 -2.95 26.13 0.09
CA VAL A 106 -2.63 26.70 1.42
C VAL A 106 -1.41 27.61 1.37
N PHE A 107 -0.48 27.37 0.43
CA PHE A 107 0.76 28.15 0.25
C PHE A 107 0.80 28.89 -1.09
N GLY A 108 -0.30 29.50 -1.47
CA GLY A 108 -0.41 30.32 -2.69
C GLY A 108 -1.05 29.56 -3.83
N ASP A 109 -0.28 28.84 -4.62
CA ASP A 109 -0.74 28.01 -5.75
C ASP A 109 -0.37 26.53 -5.58
N ASN A 110 -0.12 26.12 -4.33
CA ASN A 110 0.30 24.76 -4.00
C ASN A 110 0.05 24.44 -2.52
N GLY A 111 0.06 23.16 -2.18
CA GLY A 111 -0.12 22.69 -0.80
C GLY A 111 -1.57 22.44 -0.45
N ASP A 112 -2.10 21.29 -0.86
CA ASP A 112 -3.47 20.88 -0.58
C ASP A 112 -3.52 20.01 0.68
N LEU A 113 -4.41 20.37 1.61
CA LEU A 113 -4.62 19.62 2.84
C LEU A 113 -5.73 18.60 2.67
N TYR A 114 -5.44 17.34 2.98
CA TYR A 114 -6.37 16.24 2.91
C TYR A 114 -6.52 15.52 4.25
N PHE A 115 -7.74 15.06 4.51
CA PHE A 115 -7.98 13.99 5.46
C PHE A 115 -8.25 12.69 4.68
N ALA A 116 -7.59 11.60 5.08
CA ALA A 116 -7.80 10.30 4.48
C ALA A 116 -8.09 9.23 5.54
N TYR A 117 -8.75 8.20 5.12
CA TYR A 117 -9.05 7.04 5.95
C TYR A 117 -8.84 5.77 5.14
N THR A 118 -8.04 4.86 5.68
CA THR A 118 -7.84 3.52 5.12
C THR A 118 -8.20 2.48 6.15
N GLN A 119 -8.96 1.47 5.74
CA GLN A 119 -9.27 0.30 6.54
C GLN A 119 -8.84 -0.95 5.78
N ARG A 120 -8.12 -1.85 6.45
CA ARG A 120 -7.82 -3.21 5.96
C ARG A 120 -8.35 -4.23 6.92
N SER A 121 -9.04 -5.25 6.40
CA SER A 121 -9.67 -6.27 7.23
C SER A 121 -9.32 -7.67 6.72
N TRP A 122 -9.09 -8.58 7.66
CA TRP A 122 -8.88 -10.00 7.46
C TRP A 122 -9.99 -10.75 8.21
N TRP A 123 -10.84 -11.43 7.46
CA TRP A 123 -12.07 -12.01 7.99
C TRP A 123 -12.03 -13.54 7.81
N GLN A 124 -12.12 -14.27 8.91
CA GLN A 124 -12.25 -15.73 8.98
C GLN A 124 -13.65 -16.20 8.55
N ALA A 125 -14.13 -15.69 7.39
CA ALA A 125 -15.51 -15.87 6.93
C ALA A 125 -15.93 -17.35 6.77
N PHE A 126 -14.96 -18.25 6.60
CA PHE A 126 -15.18 -19.68 6.39
C PHE A 126 -15.05 -20.49 7.69
N ASN A 127 -14.54 -19.89 8.76
CA ASN A 127 -14.32 -20.52 10.05
C ASN A 127 -15.60 -20.53 10.89
N SER A 128 -16.46 -21.52 10.66
CA SER A 128 -17.72 -21.66 11.39
C SER A 128 -17.53 -22.01 12.86
N ASP A 129 -16.46 -22.74 13.19
CA ASP A 129 -16.17 -23.19 14.54
C ASP A 129 -15.81 -22.02 15.46
N ALA A 130 -15.20 -20.97 14.91
CA ALA A 130 -14.94 -19.71 15.58
C ALA A 130 -16.06 -18.65 15.41
N SER A 131 -17.23 -19.00 14.88
CA SER A 131 -18.31 -18.06 14.56
C SER A 131 -17.91 -16.97 13.55
N SER A 132 -17.03 -17.29 12.62
CA SER A 132 -16.59 -16.42 11.50
C SER A 132 -16.14 -15.01 11.93
N PRO A 133 -15.14 -14.85 12.84
CA PRO A 133 -14.76 -13.56 13.36
C PRO A 133 -13.91 -12.76 12.35
N PHE A 134 -13.90 -11.43 12.51
CA PHE A 134 -12.78 -10.64 11.98
C PHE A 134 -11.53 -10.96 12.79
N ARG A 135 -10.52 -11.56 12.13
CA ARG A 135 -9.25 -11.86 12.78
C ARG A 135 -8.46 -10.59 13.07
N GLU A 136 -8.49 -9.65 12.13
CA GLU A 136 -7.82 -8.37 12.28
C GLU A 136 -8.53 -7.31 11.42
N THR A 137 -8.56 -6.09 11.93
CA THR A 137 -8.90 -4.89 11.17
C THR A 137 -7.93 -3.78 11.56
N ASN A 138 -7.26 -3.20 10.59
CA ASN A 138 -6.40 -2.05 10.80
C ASN A 138 -7.08 -0.80 10.28
N TYR A 139 -7.23 0.18 11.17
CA TYR A 139 -7.79 1.50 10.92
C TYR A 139 -6.65 2.51 10.79
N GLU A 140 -6.66 3.31 9.74
CA GLU A 140 -5.56 4.21 9.40
C GLU A 140 -6.12 5.58 8.99
N PRO A 141 -6.58 6.43 9.95
CA PRO A 141 -6.85 7.83 9.71
C PRO A 141 -5.53 8.58 9.49
N GLU A 142 -5.56 9.54 8.55
CA GLU A 142 -4.39 10.23 8.05
C GLU A 142 -4.74 11.68 7.74
N LEU A 143 -3.87 12.62 8.15
CA LEU A 143 -3.94 14.03 7.78
C LEU A 143 -2.63 14.38 7.07
N PHE A 144 -2.71 14.86 5.83
CA PHE A 144 -1.52 15.17 5.07
C PHE A 144 -1.68 16.38 4.17
N MET A 145 -0.55 17.07 3.95
CA MET A 145 -0.38 18.10 2.96
C MET A 145 0.28 17.48 1.72
N SER A 146 -0.27 17.73 0.54
CA SER A 146 0.28 17.33 -0.75
C SER A 146 0.79 18.54 -1.51
N PHE A 147 2.00 18.47 -2.01
CA PHE A 147 2.62 19.50 -2.83
C PHE A 147 2.90 18.92 -4.23
N ASP A 148 2.31 19.52 -5.24
CA ASP A 148 2.62 19.19 -6.63
C ASP A 148 4.02 19.65 -6.98
N ASN A 149 4.71 18.88 -7.83
CA ASN A 149 6.07 19.17 -8.23
C ASN A 149 6.29 18.73 -9.69
N SER A 150 7.32 19.28 -10.32
CA SER A 150 7.74 18.93 -11.68
C SER A 150 9.26 18.82 -11.81
N ALA A 151 9.98 18.71 -10.69
CA ALA A 151 11.42 18.57 -10.69
C ALA A 151 11.86 17.26 -11.34
N MET A 152 12.88 17.34 -12.20
CA MET A 152 13.40 16.17 -12.93
C MET A 152 14.76 15.73 -12.41
N LEU A 153 14.94 14.42 -12.22
CA LEU A 153 16.19 13.80 -11.85
C LEU A 153 16.41 12.51 -12.64
N SER A 154 17.45 12.45 -13.47
CA SER A 154 17.80 11.24 -14.26
C SER A 154 16.65 10.67 -15.10
N GLY A 155 15.82 11.56 -15.68
CA GLY A 155 14.65 11.18 -16.47
C GLY A 155 13.44 10.73 -15.64
N TRP A 156 13.47 10.85 -14.33
CA TRP A 156 12.30 10.73 -13.45
C TRP A 156 11.76 12.12 -13.13
N THR A 157 10.45 12.28 -13.19
CA THR A 157 9.75 13.50 -12.75
C THR A 157 9.19 13.25 -11.35
N ASN A 158 9.54 14.12 -10.41
CA ASN A 158 8.85 14.15 -9.11
C ASN A 158 7.49 14.82 -9.32
N THR A 159 6.39 14.10 -9.15
CA THR A 159 5.05 14.59 -9.44
C THR A 159 4.33 15.12 -8.21
N ALA A 160 4.65 14.58 -7.02
CA ALA A 160 4.09 15.08 -5.78
C ALA A 160 5.00 14.75 -4.59
N ASN A 161 4.93 15.58 -3.55
CA ASN A 161 5.50 15.28 -2.25
C ASN A 161 4.42 15.48 -1.18
N ARG A 162 4.29 14.50 -0.29
CA ARG A 162 3.31 14.55 0.81
C ARG A 162 4.04 14.57 2.14
N VAL A 163 3.51 15.32 3.08
CA VAL A 163 3.95 15.31 4.48
C VAL A 163 2.72 15.11 5.34
N GLY A 164 2.72 14.11 6.20
CA GLY A 164 1.52 13.79 6.95
C GLY A 164 1.76 13.13 8.30
N LEU A 165 0.66 13.08 9.03
CA LEU A 165 0.50 12.35 10.29
C LEU A 165 -0.47 11.20 10.02
N VAL A 166 -0.10 10.00 10.44
CA VAL A 166 -0.95 8.83 10.36
C VAL A 166 -1.01 8.13 11.71
N HIS A 167 -2.22 7.89 12.18
CA HIS A 167 -2.49 6.95 13.25
C HIS A 167 -2.86 5.59 12.64
N GLN A 168 -2.34 4.51 13.20
CA GLN A 168 -2.77 3.18 12.82
C GLN A 168 -3.04 2.36 14.08
N SER A 169 -4.24 1.74 14.14
CA SER A 169 -4.65 0.90 15.27
C SER A 169 -5.51 -0.27 14.80
N ASN A 170 -5.60 -1.29 15.62
CA ASN A 170 -6.50 -2.41 15.35
C ASN A 170 -7.80 -2.36 16.18
N GLY A 171 -7.96 -1.38 17.06
CA GLY A 171 -9.17 -1.18 17.86
C GLY A 171 -9.46 -2.30 18.87
N ARG A 172 -8.47 -3.11 19.20
CA ARG A 172 -8.60 -4.19 20.19
C ARG A 172 -8.15 -3.73 21.57
N SER A 173 -8.56 -4.48 22.57
CA SER A 173 -8.08 -4.36 23.95
C SER A 173 -6.86 -5.27 24.16
N ASP A 174 -6.11 -5.04 25.27
CA ASP A 174 -5.03 -5.93 25.69
C ASP A 174 -5.52 -7.38 25.87
N PRO A 175 -4.68 -8.36 25.53
CA PRO A 175 -3.28 -8.27 25.05
C PRO A 175 -3.14 -8.12 23.54
N LEU A 176 -4.23 -7.97 22.81
CA LEU A 176 -4.26 -7.90 21.34
C LEU A 176 -4.21 -6.47 20.78
N SER A 177 -4.23 -5.46 21.65
CA SER A 177 -4.11 -4.06 21.26
C SER A 177 -2.81 -3.82 20.50
N ARG A 178 -2.92 -3.12 19.37
CA ARG A 178 -1.78 -2.64 18.58
C ARG A 178 -2.12 -1.28 18.03
N SER A 179 -1.25 -0.31 18.31
CA SER A 179 -1.40 1.03 17.74
C SER A 179 -0.05 1.72 17.62
N TRP A 180 0.05 2.67 16.72
CA TRP A 180 1.18 3.57 16.60
C TRP A 180 0.87 4.81 15.79
N ASN A 181 1.68 5.85 16.03
CA ASN A 181 1.58 7.12 15.34
C ASN A 181 2.87 7.38 14.55
N ARG A 182 2.75 7.89 13.33
CA ARG A 182 3.89 8.19 12.46
C ARG A 182 3.76 9.57 11.83
N ILE A 183 4.89 10.25 11.71
CA ILE A 183 5.08 11.36 10.78
C ILE A 183 5.77 10.77 9.56
N TYR A 184 5.32 11.10 8.36
CA TYR A 184 5.94 10.60 7.15
C TYR A 184 6.14 11.70 6.11
N VAL A 185 7.07 11.44 5.20
CA VAL A 185 7.23 12.15 3.93
C VAL A 185 7.10 11.13 2.83
N ASP A 186 6.27 11.38 1.83
CA ASP A 186 6.13 10.50 0.66
C ASP A 186 6.50 11.27 -0.59
N SER A 187 7.55 10.85 -1.27
CA SER A 187 8.03 11.45 -2.51
C SER A 187 7.67 10.55 -3.69
N ILE A 188 6.86 11.08 -4.61
CA ILE A 188 6.28 10.34 -5.72
C ILE A 188 6.94 10.75 -7.02
N TRP A 189 7.39 9.75 -7.77
CA TRP A 189 8.16 9.91 -9.00
C TRP A 189 7.57 9.09 -10.12
N GLN A 190 7.63 9.61 -11.35
CA GLN A 190 7.16 8.94 -12.56
C GLN A 190 8.23 8.98 -13.66
N LYS A 191 8.30 7.91 -14.44
CA LYS A 191 9.11 7.82 -15.65
C LYS A 191 8.44 6.88 -16.65
N GLY A 192 7.85 7.44 -17.71
CA GLY A 192 7.03 6.65 -18.63
C GLY A 192 5.94 5.88 -17.90
N ASN A 193 5.92 4.57 -18.05
CA ASN A 193 4.95 3.70 -17.39
C ASN A 193 5.31 3.29 -15.95
N TRP A 194 6.44 3.74 -15.44
CA TRP A 194 6.88 3.48 -14.08
C TRP A 194 6.40 4.56 -13.12
N SER A 195 5.99 4.13 -11.94
CA SER A 195 5.78 5.01 -10.79
C SER A 195 6.58 4.48 -9.61
N LEU A 196 7.12 5.39 -8.81
CA LEU A 196 7.90 5.09 -7.60
C LEU A 196 7.44 6.03 -6.49
N SER A 197 7.13 5.47 -5.33
CA SER A 197 6.92 6.19 -4.08
C SER A 197 8.00 5.77 -3.08
N VAL A 198 8.63 6.73 -2.46
CA VAL A 198 9.58 6.52 -1.35
C VAL A 198 9.05 7.28 -0.15
N ALA A 199 8.56 6.54 0.83
CA ALA A 199 7.85 7.08 1.98
C ALA A 199 8.58 6.76 3.31
N PRO A 200 9.68 7.45 3.63
CA PRO A 200 10.27 7.37 4.96
C PRO A 200 9.31 7.90 6.02
N PHE A 201 9.35 7.29 7.18
CA PHE A 201 8.55 7.72 8.33
C PHE A 201 9.35 7.68 9.62
N TRP A 202 8.89 8.46 10.58
CA TRP A 202 9.34 8.47 11.94
C TRP A 202 8.19 8.12 12.87
N ARG A 203 8.40 7.13 13.73
CA ARG A 203 7.44 6.76 14.77
C ARG A 203 7.42 7.82 15.85
N VAL A 204 6.25 8.31 16.21
CA VAL A 204 6.07 9.17 17.38
C VAL A 204 6.23 8.31 18.63
N PRO A 205 7.19 8.61 19.52
CA PRO A 205 7.42 7.80 20.71
C PRO A 205 6.21 7.80 21.64
N GLU A 206 5.91 6.66 22.21
CA GLU A 206 4.89 6.47 23.23
C GLU A 206 5.56 6.14 24.57
N SER A 207 4.84 6.30 25.68
CA SER A 207 5.37 5.91 26.99
C SER A 207 5.40 4.38 27.13
N GLU A 208 6.40 3.84 27.82
CA GLU A 208 6.57 2.38 28.00
C GLU A 208 5.31 1.65 28.50
N ASN A 209 4.47 2.33 29.26
CA ASN A 209 3.23 1.75 29.80
C ASN A 209 2.07 1.75 28.81
N ASN A 210 2.16 2.46 27.69
CA ASN A 210 1.10 2.63 26.71
C ASN A 210 1.52 2.17 25.32
N ASP A 211 2.72 1.62 25.17
CA ASP A 211 3.25 1.16 23.90
C ASP A 211 2.92 -0.31 23.66
N ASP A 212 1.90 -0.57 22.86
CA ASP A 212 1.40 -1.92 22.55
C ASP A 212 2.31 -2.72 21.61
N ASN A 213 3.28 -2.07 20.98
CA ASN A 213 4.17 -2.68 19.98
C ASN A 213 5.55 -2.00 19.94
N PRO A 214 6.32 -2.04 21.06
CA PRO A 214 7.54 -1.25 21.25
C PRO A 214 8.66 -1.57 20.26
N ASP A 215 8.63 -2.71 19.62
CA ASP A 215 9.66 -3.19 18.69
C ASP A 215 9.18 -3.29 17.23
N ILE A 216 8.05 -2.70 16.87
CA ILE A 216 7.45 -2.77 15.52
C ILE A 216 8.44 -2.32 14.43
N GLU A 217 9.30 -1.33 14.71
CA GLU A 217 10.32 -0.83 13.78
C GLU A 217 11.42 -1.87 13.48
N ASN A 218 11.59 -2.88 14.34
CA ASN A 218 12.49 -4.00 14.05
C ASN A 218 12.02 -4.85 12.87
N TYR A 219 10.73 -4.83 12.56
CA TYR A 219 10.09 -5.65 11.52
C TYR A 219 9.70 -4.83 10.30
N VAL A 220 9.00 -3.71 10.49
CA VAL A 220 8.50 -2.88 9.38
C VAL A 220 9.51 -1.83 8.92
N GLY A 221 10.57 -1.56 9.72
CA GLY A 221 11.60 -0.58 9.40
C GLY A 221 11.13 0.85 9.52
N TYR A 222 11.66 1.72 8.64
CA TYR A 222 11.52 3.19 8.70
C TYR A 222 11.04 3.81 7.38
N ALA A 223 10.71 3.00 6.39
CA ALA A 223 10.23 3.47 5.10
C ALA A 223 9.40 2.41 4.39
N ASP A 224 8.38 2.85 3.65
CA ASP A 224 7.72 2.09 2.62
C ASP A 224 8.27 2.52 1.25
N ILE A 225 8.63 1.55 0.41
CA ILE A 225 9.04 1.79 -0.98
C ILE A 225 8.05 1.05 -1.86
N THR A 226 7.36 1.79 -2.73
CA THR A 226 6.40 1.21 -3.65
C THR A 226 6.78 1.57 -5.07
N THR A 227 6.84 0.59 -5.94
CA THR A 227 7.01 0.82 -7.38
C THR A 227 5.92 0.09 -8.15
N SER A 228 5.46 0.71 -9.24
CA SER A 228 4.52 0.06 -10.14
C SER A 228 4.92 0.26 -11.61
N TYR A 229 4.47 -0.67 -12.44
CA TYR A 229 4.59 -0.59 -13.87
C TYR A 229 3.23 -0.86 -14.52
N LEU A 230 2.79 0.09 -15.34
CA LEU A 230 1.56 -0.02 -16.10
C LEU A 230 1.89 -0.42 -17.54
N PHE A 231 1.39 -1.58 -17.96
CA PHE A 231 1.52 -2.08 -19.34
C PHE A 231 0.55 -1.37 -20.29
N SER A 232 0.87 -1.37 -21.58
CA SER A 232 0.04 -0.75 -22.63
C SER A 232 -1.38 -1.32 -22.73
N ASN A 233 -1.61 -2.54 -22.28
CA ASN A 233 -2.92 -3.20 -22.21
C ASN A 233 -3.64 -2.94 -20.87
N GLN A 234 -3.22 -1.93 -20.13
CA GLN A 234 -3.75 -1.54 -18.82
C GLN A 234 -3.60 -2.59 -17.69
N HIS A 235 -2.78 -3.61 -17.88
CA HIS A 235 -2.34 -4.46 -16.77
C HIS A 235 -1.34 -3.68 -15.91
N GLU A 236 -1.35 -3.92 -14.61
CA GLU A 236 -0.43 -3.25 -13.69
C GLU A 236 0.19 -4.27 -12.74
N ILE A 237 1.49 -4.15 -12.51
CA ILE A 237 2.19 -4.82 -11.44
C ILE A 237 2.70 -3.79 -10.44
N THR A 238 2.47 -4.02 -9.16
CA THR A 238 2.95 -3.16 -8.08
C THR A 238 3.74 -3.99 -7.08
N TRP A 239 4.88 -3.47 -6.65
CA TRP A 239 5.67 -4.05 -5.58
C TRP A 239 5.84 -3.04 -4.46
N LEU A 240 5.42 -3.42 -3.24
CA LEU A 240 5.68 -2.69 -2.01
C LEU A 240 6.71 -3.48 -1.19
N ALA A 241 7.76 -2.80 -0.78
CA ALA A 241 8.79 -3.31 0.11
C ALA A 241 8.86 -2.46 1.37
N ARG A 242 8.97 -3.11 2.51
CA ARG A 242 9.23 -2.52 3.83
C ARG A 242 10.17 -3.41 4.62
N GLY A 243 10.77 -2.89 5.68
CA GLY A 243 11.56 -3.72 6.57
C GLY A 243 12.73 -2.99 7.21
N ASN A 244 13.40 -3.70 8.13
CA ASN A 244 14.57 -3.23 8.82
C ASN A 244 15.81 -4.03 8.36
N PRO A 245 16.64 -3.47 7.48
CA PRO A 245 17.85 -4.15 7.00
C PRO A 245 18.84 -4.51 8.12
N GLY A 246 18.89 -3.70 9.19
CA GLY A 246 19.75 -3.95 10.36
C GLY A 246 19.36 -5.18 11.18
N LYS A 247 18.08 -5.58 11.08
CA LYS A 247 17.52 -6.77 11.72
C LYS A 247 17.33 -7.94 10.75
N GLY A 248 17.43 -7.70 9.44
CA GLY A 248 17.17 -8.71 8.42
C GLY A 248 15.68 -9.07 8.24
N ASN A 249 14.78 -8.25 8.77
CA ASN A 249 13.33 -8.43 8.67
C ASN A 249 12.79 -7.61 7.50
N PHE A 250 12.02 -8.25 6.63
CA PHE A 250 11.43 -7.63 5.45
C PHE A 250 9.99 -8.13 5.25
N GLY A 251 9.15 -7.24 4.70
CA GLY A 251 7.84 -7.56 4.17
C GLY A 251 7.76 -7.12 2.70
N ASN A 252 7.22 -7.97 1.85
CA ASN A 252 7.07 -7.72 0.43
C ASN A 252 5.65 -8.03 0.01
N GLN A 253 5.02 -7.10 -0.70
CA GLN A 253 3.73 -7.30 -1.33
C GLN A 253 3.88 -7.11 -2.83
N ILE A 254 3.36 -8.05 -3.61
CA ILE A 254 3.26 -7.95 -5.05
C ILE A 254 1.79 -8.02 -5.42
N ASP A 255 1.32 -6.97 -6.08
CA ASP A 255 -0.02 -6.87 -6.61
C ASP A 255 0.01 -6.94 -8.14
N TYR A 256 -0.92 -7.67 -8.72
CA TYR A 256 -1.16 -7.68 -10.14
C TYR A 256 -2.63 -7.37 -10.41
N SER A 257 -2.90 -6.38 -11.24
CA SER A 257 -4.26 -6.04 -11.62
C SER A 257 -4.42 -5.98 -13.14
N PHE A 258 -5.60 -6.36 -13.62
CA PHE A 258 -5.92 -6.40 -15.03
C PHE A 258 -7.39 -6.02 -15.26
N PRO A 259 -7.72 -5.35 -16.37
CA PRO A 259 -9.10 -4.93 -16.67
C PRO A 259 -10.01 -6.15 -16.81
N LEU A 260 -11.22 -6.10 -16.24
CA LEU A 260 -12.25 -7.11 -16.40
C LEU A 260 -13.46 -6.50 -17.14
N HIS A 261 -14.17 -5.59 -16.48
CA HIS A 261 -15.35 -4.95 -17.05
C HIS A 261 -15.60 -3.57 -16.43
N GLY A 262 -15.70 -2.53 -17.26
CA GLY A 262 -15.87 -1.15 -16.80
C GLY A 262 -14.73 -0.73 -15.86
N LYS A 263 -15.08 -0.27 -14.68
CA LYS A 263 -14.11 0.14 -13.63
C LYS A 263 -13.64 -1.03 -12.75
N ILE A 264 -14.15 -2.25 -12.97
CA ILE A 264 -13.78 -3.43 -12.18
C ILE A 264 -12.57 -4.09 -12.80
N ARG A 265 -11.56 -4.33 -11.97
CA ARG A 265 -10.31 -5.00 -12.36
C ARG A 265 -10.19 -6.33 -11.63
N GLY A 266 -9.63 -7.32 -12.28
CA GLY A 266 -9.15 -8.52 -11.60
C GLY A 266 -7.92 -8.16 -10.77
N PHE A 267 -7.79 -8.77 -9.61
CA PHE A 267 -6.76 -8.44 -8.64
C PHE A 267 -6.16 -9.69 -8.02
N LEU A 268 -4.84 -9.82 -8.10
CA LEU A 268 -4.06 -10.86 -7.46
C LEU A 268 -3.06 -10.19 -6.52
N GLN A 269 -2.95 -10.67 -5.28
CA GLN A 269 -1.98 -10.19 -4.31
C GLN A 269 -1.17 -11.33 -3.74
N TYR A 270 0.13 -11.16 -3.67
CA TYR A 270 1.04 -12.02 -2.93
C TYR A 270 1.75 -11.20 -1.85
N TYR A 271 1.77 -11.72 -0.63
CA TYR A 271 2.51 -11.15 0.49
C TYR A 271 3.46 -12.17 1.08
N GLU A 272 4.70 -11.75 1.39
CA GLU A 272 5.67 -12.56 2.10
C GLU A 272 6.51 -11.71 3.04
N GLY A 273 6.57 -12.09 4.32
CA GLY A 273 7.39 -11.44 5.33
C GLY A 273 6.62 -10.94 6.53
N TYR A 274 7.17 -9.91 7.17
CA TYR A 274 6.67 -9.28 8.39
C TYR A 274 5.83 -8.03 8.08
N GLY A 275 4.94 -7.64 9.00
CA GLY A 275 4.18 -6.38 8.89
C GLY A 275 3.03 -6.40 7.89
N GLU A 276 2.41 -7.55 7.63
CA GLU A 276 1.19 -7.62 6.80
C GLU A 276 0.01 -6.91 7.48
N SER A 277 -0.13 -7.11 8.78
CA SER A 277 -1.13 -6.49 9.64
C SER A 277 -0.52 -6.08 10.97
N LEU A 278 -1.25 -5.29 11.79
CA LEU A 278 -0.73 -4.87 13.08
C LEU A 278 -0.59 -6.03 14.06
N ILE A 279 -1.56 -6.95 14.13
CA ILE A 279 -1.47 -8.10 15.02
C ILE A 279 -0.38 -9.09 14.61
N ASP A 280 0.03 -9.05 13.34
CA ASP A 280 1.07 -9.91 12.75
C ASP A 280 2.35 -9.13 12.42
N TYR A 281 2.60 -7.97 13.05
CA TYR A 281 3.76 -7.15 12.66
C TYR A 281 5.09 -7.90 12.84
N ASP A 282 5.19 -8.75 13.85
CA ASP A 282 6.32 -9.58 14.22
C ASP A 282 6.20 -11.04 13.76
N HIS A 283 5.10 -11.39 13.07
CA HIS A 283 4.86 -12.74 12.54
C HIS A 283 5.15 -12.79 11.03
N TYR A 284 5.91 -13.82 10.61
CA TYR A 284 6.24 -14.01 9.19
C TYR A 284 5.07 -14.67 8.46
N ASN A 285 4.35 -13.88 7.68
CA ASN A 285 3.23 -14.32 6.86
C ASN A 285 3.69 -14.75 5.44
N ARG A 286 2.92 -15.65 4.83
CA ARG A 286 2.99 -15.95 3.40
C ARG A 286 1.58 -16.15 2.89
N ARG A 287 1.07 -15.15 2.17
CA ARG A 287 -0.32 -15.12 1.71
C ARG A 287 -0.41 -14.91 0.20
N ILE A 288 -1.37 -15.58 -0.42
CA ILE A 288 -1.82 -15.29 -1.79
C ILE A 288 -3.32 -15.06 -1.77
N GLY A 289 -3.80 -14.10 -2.55
CA GLY A 289 -5.23 -13.79 -2.66
C GLY A 289 -5.63 -13.42 -4.07
N LEU A 290 -6.88 -13.71 -4.41
CA LEU A 290 -7.50 -13.40 -5.70
C LEU A 290 -8.84 -12.68 -5.45
N GLY A 291 -9.10 -11.65 -6.25
CA GLY A 291 -10.33 -10.88 -6.13
C GLY A 291 -10.45 -9.77 -7.15
N PHE A 292 -10.98 -8.65 -6.71
CA PHE A 292 -11.32 -7.50 -7.54
C PHE A 292 -10.78 -6.21 -6.93
N SER A 293 -10.39 -5.25 -7.77
CA SER A 293 -10.12 -3.87 -7.36
C SER A 293 -10.95 -2.89 -8.18
N LEU A 294 -11.18 -1.70 -7.60
CA LEU A 294 -12.01 -0.65 -8.22
C LEU A 294 -11.18 0.44 -8.90
N ASN A 295 -9.87 0.43 -8.72
CA ASN A 295 -8.96 1.43 -9.28
C ASN A 295 -7.65 0.79 -9.72
N THR A 296 -7.01 1.38 -10.73
CA THR A 296 -5.77 0.89 -11.32
C THR A 296 -4.57 1.19 -10.47
N SER A 297 -4.38 2.42 -10.04
CA SER A 297 -3.13 2.85 -9.43
C SER A 297 -3.12 2.66 -7.92
N PHE A 298 -1.97 2.22 -7.40
CA PHE A 298 -1.71 2.24 -5.95
C PHE A 298 -1.64 3.68 -5.40
N LEU A 299 -1.38 4.67 -6.24
CA LEU A 299 -1.32 6.09 -5.89
C LEU A 299 -2.70 6.77 -5.83
N GLY A 300 -3.78 6.03 -6.10
CA GLY A 300 -5.12 6.61 -6.15
C GLY A 300 -5.35 7.54 -7.35
N ILE A 301 -4.52 7.44 -8.39
CA ILE A 301 -4.70 8.17 -9.64
C ILE A 301 -5.85 7.52 -10.40
N PRO A 302 -6.93 8.25 -10.74
CA PRO A 302 -8.03 7.69 -11.51
C PRO A 302 -7.57 7.30 -12.90
N ASP A 303 -8.16 6.22 -13.43
CA ASP A 303 -8.04 5.93 -14.86
C ASP A 303 -8.75 7.01 -15.66
N THR A 304 -8.11 7.49 -16.70
CA THR A 304 -8.82 8.21 -17.77
C THR A 304 -9.84 7.27 -18.40
N ILE A 305 -11.06 7.71 -18.45
CA ILE A 305 -12.18 7.05 -19.13
C ILE A 305 -11.95 7.07 -20.63
#